data_63a81321cd815094a57a0e335d26efb8
#
_entry.id   63a81321cd815094a57a0e335d26efb8
#
_cell.length_a   1.000
_cell.length_b   1.000
_cell.length_c   1.000
_cell.angle_alpha   90.00
_cell.angle_beta   90.00
_cell.angle_gamma   90.00
#
_symmetry.space_group_name_H-M   'P 1'
#
loop_
_entity.id
_entity.type
_entity.pdbx_description
1 polymer ?
#
loop_
_entity_poly.entity_id
_entity_poly.type
_entity_poly.pdbx_seq_one_letter_code
_entity_poly.pdbx_strand_id
1 'polypeptide(L)'
;MSNDDLIPDPMSDLFTASLWSESKNEPLLLSFINATLTDAGMTPIVEAKVLNPFNIKEFVVSKSIVLDVRVKDERGWLYDIEVQTSRKTAFPNRVLNYWASTYSSQLLRGDQSTLLRPVISIILTRFQIFPQLQNVHQVFELRARENPDILLTDQLQIHILRITKALKKRLSRLEGIRRDLLNWLIFFAFGGEKSENEMAALTHDNPIIQEAYAELQRFYADAENREKIRERERFVIDYQLDMNTSRAKGKIEGKIEGKADSIIFILTRRFQVVPVAIQNTLLSLTDLDQLNHLMELAYDCQSLDEFASALR
;
A
#
# COMPACT_ATOMS: atom_id res chain seq x y z
N MET A 1 -24.74 20.71 12.49
CA MET A 1 -23.44 20.60 11.82
C MET A 1 -23.67 19.73 10.59
N SER A 2 -23.70 20.31 9.41
CA SER A 2 -23.92 19.59 8.16
C SER A 2 -22.72 18.64 7.92
N ASN A 3 -23.03 17.39 7.71
CA ASN A 3 -22.09 16.26 7.52
C ASN A 3 -21.34 16.33 6.15
N ASP A 4 -21.07 17.52 5.64
CA ASP A 4 -20.73 17.75 4.23
C ASP A 4 -19.30 18.26 3.97
N ASP A 5 -18.52 18.55 5.00
CA ASP A 5 -17.17 19.08 4.83
C ASP A 5 -16.15 17.94 4.87
N LEU A 6 -15.81 17.42 3.68
CA LEU A 6 -14.64 16.56 3.52
C LEU A 6 -13.39 17.34 3.92
N ILE A 7 -12.61 16.81 4.86
CA ILE A 7 -11.31 17.38 5.22
C ILE A 7 -10.35 17.11 4.07
N PRO A 8 -9.73 18.14 3.47
CA PRO A 8 -8.77 17.95 2.41
C PRO A 8 -7.61 17.03 2.87
N ASP A 9 -7.29 16.03 2.09
CA ASP A 9 -6.18 15.12 2.37
C ASP A 9 -5.15 15.15 1.24
N PRO A 10 -3.98 15.79 1.44
CA PRO A 10 -2.93 15.87 0.41
C PRO A 10 -2.32 14.51 0.03
N MET A 11 -2.55 13.46 0.84
CA MET A 11 -2.13 12.10 0.54
C MET A 11 -3.30 11.19 0.11
N SER A 12 -4.43 11.77 -0.26
CA SER A 12 -5.51 11.03 -0.91
C SER A 12 -5.02 10.51 -2.26
N ASP A 13 -5.34 9.24 -2.58
CA ASP A 13 -4.96 8.61 -3.85
C ASP A 13 -5.54 9.36 -5.06
N LEU A 14 -6.78 9.84 -4.96
CA LEU A 14 -7.43 10.62 -6.01
C LEU A 14 -6.80 11.99 -6.20
N PHE A 15 -6.51 12.70 -5.11
CA PHE A 15 -5.87 14.01 -5.21
C PHE A 15 -4.45 13.90 -5.76
N THR A 16 -3.63 12.99 -5.23
CA THR A 16 -2.23 12.85 -5.68
C THR A 16 -2.15 12.41 -7.13
N ALA A 17 -3.05 11.53 -7.59
CA ALA A 17 -3.12 11.17 -8.98
C ALA A 17 -3.53 12.35 -9.88
N SER A 18 -4.50 13.17 -9.48
CA SER A 18 -4.87 14.41 -10.18
C SER A 18 -3.71 15.41 -10.17
N LEU A 19 -3.08 15.64 -9.02
CA LEU A 19 -1.96 16.58 -8.87
C LEU A 19 -0.81 16.25 -9.82
N TRP A 20 -0.45 14.96 -9.92
CA TRP A 20 0.71 14.54 -10.69
C TRP A 20 0.43 14.28 -12.18
N SER A 21 -0.84 14.08 -12.57
CA SER A 21 -1.18 13.69 -13.95
C SER A 21 -1.66 14.83 -14.83
N GLU A 22 -2.09 15.94 -14.24
CA GLU A 22 -2.53 17.09 -15.03
C GLU A 22 -1.32 17.87 -15.58
N SER A 23 -1.29 18.10 -16.88
CA SER A 23 -0.16 18.77 -17.55
C SER A 23 0.12 20.18 -17.03
N LYS A 24 -0.90 20.90 -16.52
CA LYS A 24 -0.69 22.20 -15.86
C LYS A 24 0.18 22.11 -14.60
N ASN A 25 0.20 20.94 -13.96
CA ASN A 25 0.92 20.66 -12.70
C ASN A 25 2.32 20.05 -12.93
N GLU A 26 2.79 19.96 -14.16
CA GLU A 26 4.14 19.47 -14.48
C GLU A 26 5.24 20.18 -13.65
N PRO A 27 5.21 21.51 -13.42
CA PRO A 27 6.20 22.16 -12.56
C PRO A 27 6.16 21.67 -11.09
N LEU A 28 4.98 21.30 -10.57
CA LEU A 28 4.82 20.74 -9.23
C LEU A 28 5.42 19.33 -9.17
N LEU A 29 5.11 18.49 -10.15
CA LEU A 29 5.67 17.15 -10.28
C LEU A 29 7.19 17.18 -10.39
N LEU A 30 7.72 18.00 -11.28
CA LEU A 30 9.16 18.20 -11.47
C LEU A 30 9.85 18.65 -10.18
N SER A 31 9.26 19.63 -9.47
CA SER A 31 9.76 20.10 -8.18
C SER A 31 9.80 19.00 -7.13
N PHE A 32 8.75 18.16 -7.03
CA PHE A 32 8.69 17.06 -6.06
C PHE A 32 9.75 15.99 -6.35
N ILE A 33 9.87 15.57 -7.61
CA ILE A 33 10.90 14.61 -8.02
C ILE A 33 12.29 15.17 -7.69
N ASN A 34 12.58 16.40 -8.11
CA ASN A 34 13.87 17.04 -7.89
C ASN A 34 14.19 17.25 -6.41
N ALA A 35 13.20 17.61 -5.60
CA ALA A 35 13.37 17.70 -4.14
C ALA A 35 13.81 16.35 -3.54
N THR A 36 13.20 15.24 -4.00
CA THR A 36 13.54 13.88 -3.56
C THR A 36 14.94 13.48 -4.03
N LEU A 37 15.26 13.68 -5.30
CA LEU A 37 16.55 13.32 -5.89
C LEU A 37 17.70 14.09 -5.25
N THR A 38 17.55 15.39 -5.13
CA THR A 38 18.62 16.25 -4.58
C THR A 38 18.87 16.01 -3.10
N ASP A 39 17.85 15.62 -2.33
CA ASP A 39 18.02 15.21 -0.93
C ASP A 39 18.84 13.92 -0.80
N ALA A 40 18.72 13.02 -1.79
CA ALA A 40 19.54 11.81 -1.91
C ALA A 40 20.93 12.05 -2.55
N GLY A 41 21.28 13.30 -2.86
CA GLY A 41 22.57 13.63 -3.51
C GLY A 41 22.61 13.36 -5.01
N MET A 42 21.45 13.12 -5.64
CA MET A 42 21.35 12.88 -7.08
C MET A 42 21.21 14.19 -7.86
N THR A 43 21.52 14.11 -9.16
CA THR A 43 21.35 15.24 -10.09
C THR A 43 19.87 15.45 -10.39
N PRO A 44 19.37 16.69 -10.33
CA PRO A 44 18.00 17.00 -10.71
C PRO A 44 17.75 16.75 -12.20
N ILE A 45 16.48 16.56 -12.55
CA ILE A 45 15.99 16.41 -13.93
C ILE A 45 15.39 17.73 -14.41
N VAL A 46 15.29 17.90 -15.73
CA VAL A 46 14.77 19.12 -16.35
C VAL A 46 13.40 18.95 -16.98
N GLU A 47 12.98 17.70 -17.22
CA GLU A 47 11.69 17.33 -17.80
C GLU A 47 11.07 16.14 -17.06
N ALA A 48 9.75 16.14 -16.93
CA ALA A 48 9.00 15.07 -16.24
C ALA A 48 7.71 14.76 -17.03
N LYS A 49 7.80 13.85 -18.02
CA LYS A 49 6.65 13.45 -18.83
C LYS A 49 5.87 12.31 -18.20
N VAL A 50 4.60 12.54 -17.88
CA VAL A 50 3.69 11.48 -17.37
C VAL A 50 3.34 10.49 -18.49
N LEU A 51 3.53 9.19 -18.20
CA LEU A 51 3.30 8.10 -19.17
C LEU A 51 1.89 7.51 -19.07
N ASN A 52 1.28 7.57 -17.89
CA ASN A 52 -0.07 7.07 -17.61
C ASN A 52 -0.95 8.18 -17.03
N PRO A 53 -1.38 9.15 -17.85
CA PRO A 53 -2.23 10.24 -17.38
C PRO A 53 -3.49 9.67 -16.73
N PHE A 54 -3.80 10.17 -15.55
CA PHE A 54 -4.91 9.70 -14.74
C PHE A 54 -6.25 10.21 -15.28
N ASN A 55 -7.20 9.30 -15.49
CA ASN A 55 -8.59 9.65 -15.77
C ASN A 55 -9.44 9.29 -14.54
N ILE A 56 -9.84 10.30 -13.79
CA ILE A 56 -10.61 10.13 -12.56
C ILE A 56 -11.94 9.37 -12.78
N LYS A 57 -12.56 9.51 -13.97
CA LYS A 57 -13.82 8.83 -14.31
C LYS A 57 -13.64 7.32 -14.50
N GLU A 58 -12.54 6.92 -15.12
CA GLU A 58 -12.23 5.52 -15.35
C GLU A 58 -11.78 4.82 -14.04
N PHE A 59 -11.18 5.57 -13.15
CA PHE A 59 -10.65 5.04 -11.89
C PHE A 59 -11.72 4.64 -10.89
N VAL A 60 -12.79 5.44 -10.73
CA VAL A 60 -13.89 5.11 -9.80
C VAL A 60 -14.54 3.79 -10.18
N VAL A 61 -14.59 3.47 -11.49
CA VAL A 61 -15.16 2.21 -12.01
C VAL A 61 -14.15 1.06 -11.93
N SER A 62 -12.84 1.37 -11.95
CA SER A 62 -11.81 0.34 -11.86
C SER A 62 -11.64 -0.12 -10.41
N LYS A 63 -11.66 -1.43 -10.18
CA LYS A 63 -11.33 -2.05 -8.87
C LYS A 63 -9.84 -1.90 -8.50
N SER A 64 -9.08 -1.05 -9.19
CA SER A 64 -7.67 -0.81 -8.93
C SER A 64 -7.50 -0.10 -7.59
N ILE A 65 -6.74 -0.69 -6.69
CA ILE A 65 -6.53 -0.19 -5.31
C ILE A 65 -5.28 0.69 -5.23
N VAL A 66 -4.49 0.74 -6.30
CA VAL A 66 -3.20 1.44 -6.32
C VAL A 66 -3.17 2.39 -7.51
N LEU A 67 -2.92 3.66 -7.23
CA LEU A 67 -2.62 4.70 -8.20
C LEU A 67 -1.12 4.98 -8.11
N ASP A 68 -0.41 4.49 -9.09
CA ASP A 68 0.97 4.85 -9.36
C ASP A 68 1.02 5.83 -10.54
N VAL A 69 1.80 6.88 -10.41
CA VAL A 69 2.08 7.82 -11.51
C VAL A 69 3.45 7.50 -12.07
N ARG A 70 3.48 7.14 -13.35
CA ARG A 70 4.71 6.83 -14.07
C ARG A 70 5.18 8.04 -14.85
N VAL A 71 6.44 8.36 -14.68
CA VAL A 71 7.06 9.54 -15.28
C VAL A 71 8.33 9.11 -16.00
N LYS A 72 8.63 9.78 -17.11
CA LYS A 72 9.87 9.63 -17.85
C LYS A 72 10.57 10.97 -17.95
N ASP A 73 11.88 11.00 -17.65
CA ASP A 73 12.71 12.19 -17.78
C ASP A 73 13.37 12.31 -19.18
N GLU A 74 14.09 13.39 -19.40
CA GLU A 74 14.83 13.67 -20.62
C GLU A 74 15.92 12.64 -20.96
N ARG A 75 16.43 11.90 -19.94
CA ARG A 75 17.44 10.84 -20.09
C ARG A 75 16.80 9.49 -20.42
N GLY A 76 15.47 9.42 -20.35
CA GLY A 76 14.70 8.18 -20.50
C GLY A 76 14.57 7.36 -19.22
N TRP A 77 14.98 7.89 -18.06
CA TRP A 77 14.80 7.23 -16.76
C TRP A 77 13.33 7.23 -16.39
N LEU A 78 12.89 6.19 -15.68
CA LEU A 78 11.51 6.02 -15.27
C LEU A 78 11.36 6.26 -13.76
N TYR A 79 10.28 6.93 -13.41
CA TYR A 79 9.93 7.21 -12.02
C TYR A 79 8.53 6.64 -11.76
N ASP A 80 8.41 5.82 -10.70
CA ASP A 80 7.12 5.35 -10.19
C ASP A 80 6.82 6.08 -8.88
N ILE A 81 5.78 6.90 -8.85
CA ILE A 81 5.37 7.67 -7.66
C ILE A 81 4.11 7.03 -7.08
N GLU A 82 4.20 6.58 -5.84
CA GLU A 82 3.11 5.88 -5.13
C GLU A 82 2.84 6.50 -3.77
N VAL A 83 1.56 6.58 -3.38
CA VAL A 83 1.14 6.99 -2.04
C VAL A 83 0.49 5.81 -1.33
N GLN A 84 0.99 5.49 -0.13
CA GLN A 84 0.48 4.42 0.72
C GLN A 84 0.08 4.94 2.09
N THR A 85 -1.22 5.00 2.35
CA THR A 85 -1.76 5.51 3.62
C THR A 85 -1.95 4.41 4.67
N SER A 86 -2.03 3.14 4.25
CA SER A 86 -2.23 1.98 5.14
C SER A 86 -1.18 0.91 4.92
N ARG A 87 -0.74 0.29 6.04
CA ARG A 87 0.24 -0.81 6.01
C ARG A 87 -0.44 -2.08 5.50
N LYS A 88 0.00 -2.58 4.34
CA LYS A 88 -0.41 -3.89 3.81
C LYS A 88 0.64 -4.94 4.12
N THR A 89 0.22 -6.20 4.24
CA THR A 89 1.13 -7.35 4.39
C THR A 89 2.09 -7.41 3.20
N ALA A 90 3.35 -7.76 3.45
CA ALA A 90 4.40 -7.90 2.43
C ALA A 90 4.64 -6.62 1.57
N PHE A 91 4.48 -5.43 2.18
CA PHE A 91 4.69 -4.16 1.47
C PHE A 91 6.06 -4.06 0.76
N PRO A 92 7.21 -4.41 1.37
CA PRO A 92 8.51 -4.36 0.68
C PRO A 92 8.56 -5.26 -0.56
N ASN A 93 7.96 -6.46 -0.49
CA ASN A 93 7.91 -7.36 -1.64
C ASN A 93 7.09 -6.78 -2.79
N ARG A 94 6.02 -6.06 -2.48
CA ARG A 94 5.16 -5.40 -3.46
C ARG A 94 5.91 -4.27 -4.17
N VAL A 95 6.60 -3.43 -3.41
CA VAL A 95 7.43 -2.33 -3.94
C VAL A 95 8.46 -2.88 -4.92
N LEU A 96 9.19 -3.91 -4.50
CA LEU A 96 10.18 -4.56 -5.37
C LEU A 96 9.55 -5.18 -6.62
N ASN A 97 8.38 -5.80 -6.49
CA ASN A 97 7.66 -6.39 -7.64
C ASN A 97 7.21 -5.31 -8.63
N TYR A 98 6.73 -4.17 -8.17
CA TYR A 98 6.32 -3.06 -9.05
C TYR A 98 7.52 -2.47 -9.78
N TRP A 99 8.62 -2.20 -9.06
CA TRP A 99 9.86 -1.78 -9.66
C TRP A 99 10.32 -2.78 -10.73
N ALA A 100 10.37 -4.08 -10.42
CA ALA A 100 10.81 -5.12 -11.33
C ALA A 100 9.91 -5.23 -12.57
N SER A 101 8.59 -5.06 -12.41
CA SER A 101 7.64 -5.04 -13.51
C SER A 101 7.89 -3.85 -14.45
N THR A 102 8.05 -2.65 -13.89
CA THR A 102 8.37 -1.45 -14.67
C THR A 102 9.71 -1.59 -15.37
N TYR A 103 10.73 -2.12 -14.68
CA TYR A 103 12.06 -2.34 -15.25
C TYR A 103 12.03 -3.36 -16.39
N SER A 104 11.40 -4.52 -16.20
CA SER A 104 11.33 -5.58 -17.19
C SER A 104 10.46 -5.21 -18.41
N SER A 105 9.45 -4.37 -18.23
CA SER A 105 8.56 -3.93 -19.31
C SER A 105 9.22 -3.02 -20.34
N GLN A 106 10.44 -2.56 -20.11
CA GLN A 106 11.19 -1.74 -21.04
C GLN A 106 11.70 -2.52 -22.25
N LEU A 107 11.84 -3.85 -22.14
CA LEU A 107 12.39 -4.71 -23.19
C LEU A 107 11.30 -5.58 -23.83
N LEU A 108 11.36 -5.71 -25.15
CA LEU A 108 10.63 -6.70 -25.90
C LEU A 108 11.51 -7.96 -26.07
N ARG A 109 10.89 -9.06 -26.50
CA ARG A 109 11.60 -10.31 -26.74
C ARG A 109 12.67 -10.13 -27.83
N GLY A 110 13.93 -10.32 -27.47
CA GLY A 110 15.09 -10.17 -28.38
C GLY A 110 15.84 -8.85 -28.22
N ASP A 111 15.36 -7.91 -27.41
CA ASP A 111 16.06 -6.65 -27.14
C ASP A 111 17.32 -6.88 -26.29
N GLN A 112 18.29 -5.98 -26.45
CA GLN A 112 19.54 -6.02 -25.67
C GLN A 112 19.35 -5.30 -24.33
N SER A 113 19.95 -5.84 -23.25
CA SER A 113 19.90 -5.25 -21.90
C SER A 113 20.51 -3.84 -21.83
N THR A 114 21.30 -3.44 -22.82
CA THR A 114 21.87 -2.08 -22.93
C THR A 114 20.81 -1.00 -23.17
N LEU A 115 19.59 -1.38 -23.57
CA LEU A 115 18.46 -0.47 -23.75
C LEU A 115 17.75 -0.13 -22.43
N LEU A 116 17.95 -0.92 -21.38
CA LEU A 116 17.38 -0.65 -20.07
C LEU A 116 17.81 0.71 -19.53
N ARG A 117 16.87 1.38 -18.90
CA ARG A 117 17.08 2.66 -18.20
C ARG A 117 16.74 2.48 -16.73
N PRO A 118 17.36 3.26 -15.83
CA PRO A 118 17.07 3.25 -14.42
C PRO A 118 15.58 3.44 -14.13
N VAL A 119 15.09 2.73 -13.11
CA VAL A 119 13.76 2.91 -12.53
C VAL A 119 13.92 3.35 -11.08
N ILE A 120 13.33 4.48 -10.75
CA ILE A 120 13.34 5.09 -9.43
C ILE A 120 11.93 5.07 -8.88
N SER A 121 11.70 4.35 -7.78
CA SER A 121 10.42 4.37 -7.09
C SER A 121 10.42 5.40 -5.97
N ILE A 122 9.46 6.33 -5.95
CA ILE A 122 9.28 7.34 -4.90
C ILE A 122 7.97 7.04 -4.19
N ILE A 123 8.04 6.64 -2.92
CA ILE A 123 6.90 6.14 -2.17
C ILE A 123 6.66 7.00 -0.92
N LEU A 124 5.50 7.64 -0.85
CA LEU A 124 5.06 8.34 0.35
C LEU A 124 4.28 7.38 1.25
N THR A 125 4.61 7.32 2.55
CA THR A 125 3.94 6.43 3.51
C THR A 125 3.47 7.16 4.76
N ARG A 126 2.29 6.77 5.30
CA ARG A 126 1.81 7.20 6.61
C ARG A 126 2.19 6.27 7.76
N PHE A 127 3.02 5.28 7.48
CA PHE A 127 3.45 4.28 8.46
C PHE A 127 4.94 4.04 8.38
N GLN A 128 5.50 3.53 9.46
CA GLN A 128 6.90 3.11 9.52
C GLN A 128 7.02 1.67 9.01
N ILE A 129 7.87 1.46 8.00
CA ILE A 129 8.12 0.13 7.43
C ILE A 129 9.22 -0.56 8.21
N PHE A 130 10.33 0.14 8.43
CA PHE A 130 11.53 -0.35 9.11
C PHE A 130 11.73 0.41 10.42
N PRO A 131 11.41 -0.19 11.58
CA PRO A 131 11.55 0.47 12.88
C PRO A 131 13.00 0.90 13.20
N GLN A 132 13.98 0.20 12.62
CA GLN A 132 15.40 0.47 12.81
C GLN A 132 15.88 1.74 12.10
N LEU A 133 15.19 2.17 11.04
CA LEU A 133 15.53 3.36 10.27
C LEU A 133 14.74 4.56 10.76
N GLN A 134 15.45 5.55 11.31
CA GLN A 134 14.82 6.75 11.86
C GLN A 134 14.64 7.88 10.85
N ASN A 135 15.39 7.86 9.76
CA ASN A 135 15.32 8.90 8.72
C ASN A 135 13.93 8.96 8.09
N VAL A 136 13.49 10.17 7.76
CA VAL A 136 12.22 10.43 7.08
C VAL A 136 12.31 10.01 5.62
N HIS A 137 13.42 10.33 4.99
CA HIS A 137 13.78 9.88 3.65
C HIS A 137 14.74 8.70 3.76
N GLN A 138 14.34 7.57 3.22
CA GLN A 138 15.10 6.32 3.21
C GLN A 138 15.34 5.92 1.76
N VAL A 139 16.60 5.67 1.40
CA VAL A 139 17.00 5.26 0.06
C VAL A 139 17.55 3.84 0.10
N PHE A 140 17.06 2.99 -0.79
CA PHE A 140 17.49 1.61 -0.95
C PHE A 140 18.08 1.42 -2.35
N GLU A 141 19.26 0.78 -2.39
CA GLU A 141 20.05 0.52 -3.59
C GLU A 141 20.64 -0.89 -3.53
N LEU A 142 21.13 -1.39 -4.66
CA LEU A 142 21.85 -2.66 -4.73
C LEU A 142 23.35 -2.42 -4.51
N ARG A 143 23.86 -2.84 -3.35
CA ARG A 143 25.26 -2.65 -2.96
C ARG A 143 25.93 -3.96 -2.57
N ALA A 144 27.25 -4.02 -2.73
CA ALA A 144 28.03 -5.18 -2.31
C ALA A 144 27.93 -5.36 -0.79
N ARG A 145 27.64 -6.58 -0.32
CA ARG A 145 27.52 -6.90 1.09
C ARG A 145 28.84 -6.72 1.85
N GLU A 146 29.95 -7.08 1.20
CA GLU A 146 31.29 -7.03 1.77
C GLU A 146 31.83 -5.60 1.85
N ASN A 147 31.37 -4.73 0.95
CA ASN A 147 31.73 -3.31 0.92
C ASN A 147 30.53 -2.49 0.42
N PRO A 148 29.72 -1.90 1.33
CA PRO A 148 28.53 -1.12 0.96
C PRO A 148 28.80 0.16 0.15
N ASP A 149 30.04 0.59 0.03
CA ASP A 149 30.39 1.73 -0.84
C ASP A 149 30.37 1.35 -2.34
N ILE A 150 30.42 0.04 -2.66
CA ILE A 150 30.37 -0.44 -4.03
C ILE A 150 28.92 -0.66 -4.44
N LEU A 151 28.43 0.19 -5.36
CA LEU A 151 27.14 0.06 -6.01
C LEU A 151 27.23 -1.01 -7.11
N LEU A 152 26.31 -1.99 -7.13
CA LEU A 152 26.24 -2.98 -8.21
C LEU A 152 25.82 -2.31 -9.52
N THR A 153 24.83 -1.43 -9.45
CA THR A 153 24.23 -0.76 -10.61
C THR A 153 23.39 0.43 -10.11
N ASP A 154 23.27 1.44 -10.94
CA ASP A 154 22.38 2.61 -10.74
C ASP A 154 20.94 2.36 -11.22
N GLN A 155 20.65 1.17 -11.76
CA GLN A 155 19.35 0.85 -12.37
C GLN A 155 18.21 0.78 -11.35
N LEU A 156 18.50 0.54 -10.06
CA LEU A 156 17.50 0.42 -8.99
C LEU A 156 17.73 1.44 -7.89
N GLN A 157 16.72 2.28 -7.65
CA GLN A 157 16.61 3.07 -6.43
C GLN A 157 15.16 3.10 -5.93
N ILE A 158 14.98 2.94 -4.63
CA ILE A 158 13.68 3.02 -3.96
C ILE A 158 13.80 4.07 -2.85
N HIS A 159 13.06 5.17 -3.02
CA HIS A 159 12.95 6.26 -2.07
C HIS A 159 11.65 6.10 -1.27
N ILE A 160 11.76 6.02 0.05
CA ILE A 160 10.62 5.96 0.95
C ILE A 160 10.58 7.24 1.78
N LEU A 161 9.53 8.03 1.56
CA LEU A 161 9.25 9.26 2.27
C LEU A 161 8.20 9.00 3.34
N ARG A 162 8.60 9.07 4.62
CA ARG A 162 7.76 8.68 5.75
C ARG A 162 7.12 9.87 6.44
N ILE A 163 5.77 9.93 6.43
CA ILE A 163 4.97 10.97 7.06
C ILE A 163 4.06 10.34 8.12
N THR A 164 4.59 10.00 9.28
CA THR A 164 3.81 9.41 10.39
C THR A 164 3.20 10.48 11.28
N LYS A 165 2.12 10.13 12.01
CA LYS A 165 1.50 11.03 13.01
C LYS A 165 2.50 11.55 14.06
N ALA A 166 3.43 10.71 14.50
CA ALA A 166 4.47 11.10 15.46
C ALA A 166 5.47 12.08 14.85
N LEU A 167 5.78 11.91 13.56
CA LEU A 167 6.73 12.75 12.84
C LEU A 167 6.13 14.11 12.49
N LYS A 168 4.82 14.21 12.23
CA LYS A 168 4.11 15.48 11.98
C LYS A 168 4.49 16.56 13.01
N LYS A 169 4.58 16.18 14.29
CA LYS A 169 4.92 17.12 15.38
C LYS A 169 6.37 17.62 15.35
N ARG A 170 7.24 17.02 14.54
CA ARG A 170 8.67 17.30 14.49
C ARG A 170 9.16 17.77 13.11
N LEU A 171 8.31 17.73 12.07
CA LEU A 171 8.72 18.02 10.68
C LEU A 171 9.42 19.36 10.53
N SER A 172 8.88 20.42 11.13
CA SER A 172 9.47 21.77 11.07
C SER A 172 10.83 21.93 11.78
N ARG A 173 11.29 20.89 12.51
CA ARG A 173 12.54 20.86 13.27
C ARG A 173 13.48 19.75 12.83
N LEU A 174 13.18 19.09 11.70
CA LEU A 174 14.05 18.03 11.19
C LEU A 174 15.33 18.62 10.63
N GLU A 175 16.44 18.04 11.09
CA GLU A 175 17.78 18.30 10.55
C GLU A 175 18.14 17.20 9.53
N GLY A 176 19.08 17.51 8.62
CA GLY A 176 19.59 16.55 7.64
C GLY A 176 18.68 16.28 6.45
N ILE A 177 17.60 17.06 6.27
CA ILE A 177 16.73 17.03 5.08
C ILE A 177 16.88 18.37 4.36
N ARG A 178 16.99 18.32 3.03
CA ARG A 178 17.03 19.53 2.21
C ARG A 178 15.69 20.26 2.29
N ARG A 179 15.76 21.59 2.27
CA ARG A 179 14.59 22.45 2.46
C ARG A 179 13.46 22.17 1.47
N ASP A 180 13.79 21.92 0.21
CA ASP A 180 12.77 21.68 -0.82
C ASP A 180 11.98 20.40 -0.53
N LEU A 181 12.65 19.31 -0.14
CA LEU A 181 11.96 18.09 0.27
C LEU A 181 11.18 18.31 1.57
N LEU A 182 11.75 19.02 2.55
CA LEU A 182 11.05 19.32 3.80
C LEU A 182 9.75 20.09 3.54
N ASN A 183 9.73 21.05 2.61
CA ASN A 183 8.54 21.81 2.24
C ASN A 183 7.44 20.89 1.65
N TRP A 184 7.80 19.96 0.77
CA TRP A 184 6.87 18.96 0.28
C TRP A 184 6.34 18.04 1.38
N LEU A 185 7.21 17.59 2.30
CA LEU A 185 6.78 16.76 3.44
C LEU A 185 5.84 17.52 4.38
N ILE A 186 6.06 18.81 4.59
CA ILE A 186 5.16 19.70 5.35
C ILE A 186 3.81 19.81 4.64
N PHE A 187 3.79 19.99 3.32
CA PHE A 187 2.56 20.03 2.54
C PHE A 187 1.75 18.72 2.69
N PHE A 188 2.38 17.56 2.50
CA PHE A 188 1.70 16.26 2.66
C PHE A 188 1.26 15.98 4.11
N ALA A 189 1.98 16.54 5.08
CA ALA A 189 1.62 16.36 6.49
C ALA A 189 0.47 17.24 6.95
N PHE A 190 0.40 18.49 6.49
CA PHE A 190 -0.43 19.53 7.08
C PHE A 190 -1.35 20.26 6.12
N GLY A 191 -1.25 20.06 4.81
CA GLY A 191 -2.00 20.82 3.80
C GLY A 191 -3.53 20.75 3.96
N GLY A 192 -4.06 19.68 4.57
CA GLY A 192 -5.48 19.58 4.89
C GLY A 192 -5.88 20.09 6.27
N GLU A 193 -4.91 20.40 7.14
CA GLU A 193 -5.15 20.78 8.54
C GLU A 193 -4.86 22.27 8.81
N LYS A 194 -4.10 22.91 7.91
CA LYS A 194 -3.58 24.26 8.06
C LYS A 194 -4.23 25.22 7.06
N SER A 195 -4.43 26.47 7.48
CA SER A 195 -4.81 27.55 6.58
C SER A 195 -3.67 27.93 5.63
N GLU A 196 -3.99 28.66 4.58
CA GLU A 196 -3.02 29.16 3.60
C GLU A 196 -1.88 29.95 4.25
N ASN A 197 -2.19 30.89 5.15
CA ASN A 197 -1.20 31.69 5.87
C ASN A 197 -0.29 30.82 6.76
N GLU A 198 -0.84 29.80 7.43
CA GLU A 198 -0.04 28.88 8.24
C GLU A 198 0.85 28.00 7.36
N MET A 199 0.38 27.57 6.19
CA MET A 199 1.18 26.81 5.23
C MET A 199 2.30 27.68 4.66
N ALA A 200 2.02 28.91 4.25
CA ALA A 200 3.01 29.85 3.78
C ALA A 200 4.13 30.08 4.84
N ALA A 201 3.75 30.32 6.09
CA ALA A 201 4.72 30.50 7.18
C ALA A 201 5.57 29.23 7.42
N LEU A 202 4.98 28.03 7.37
CA LEU A 202 5.70 26.76 7.57
C LEU A 202 6.66 26.42 6.42
N THR A 203 6.34 26.83 5.21
CA THR A 203 7.12 26.56 3.99
C THR A 203 7.96 27.74 3.52
N HIS A 204 8.03 28.79 4.36
CA HIS A 204 8.79 30.01 4.07
C HIS A 204 8.40 30.65 2.73
N ASP A 205 7.09 30.81 2.52
CA ASP A 205 6.49 31.40 1.32
C ASP A 205 6.93 30.73 -0.01
N ASN A 206 7.24 29.43 0.03
CA ASN A 206 7.65 28.68 -1.16
C ASN A 206 6.52 28.68 -2.20
N PRO A 207 6.70 29.30 -3.38
CA PRO A 207 5.63 29.50 -4.36
C PRO A 207 5.11 28.17 -4.95
N ILE A 208 5.96 27.16 -5.08
CA ILE A 208 5.59 25.83 -5.56
C ILE A 208 4.62 25.15 -4.57
N ILE A 209 4.90 25.28 -3.28
CA ILE A 209 4.04 24.69 -2.25
C ILE A 209 2.72 25.49 -2.10
N GLN A 210 2.76 26.79 -2.28
CA GLN A 210 1.55 27.61 -2.32
C GLN A 210 0.64 27.18 -3.50
N GLU A 211 1.22 26.94 -4.68
CA GLU A 211 0.47 26.44 -5.83
C GLU A 211 -0.08 25.01 -5.58
N ALA A 212 0.73 24.10 -5.00
CA ALA A 212 0.28 22.77 -4.63
C ALA A 212 -0.89 22.82 -3.60
N TYR A 213 -0.82 23.77 -2.67
CA TYR A 213 -1.90 24.02 -1.70
C TYR A 213 -3.16 24.57 -2.39
N ALA A 214 -3.02 25.50 -3.32
CA ALA A 214 -4.13 26.04 -4.10
C ALA A 214 -4.81 24.95 -4.95
N GLU A 215 -4.02 24.03 -5.55
CA GLU A 215 -4.57 22.86 -6.25
C GLU A 215 -5.34 21.93 -5.31
N LEU A 216 -4.84 21.70 -4.09
CA LEU A 216 -5.56 20.93 -3.08
C LEU A 216 -6.92 21.55 -2.77
N GLN A 217 -6.96 22.86 -2.53
CA GLN A 217 -8.20 23.57 -2.24
C GLN A 217 -9.17 23.54 -3.44
N ARG A 218 -8.69 23.75 -4.66
CA ARG A 218 -9.50 23.66 -5.88
C ARG A 218 -10.09 22.26 -6.07
N PHE A 219 -9.29 21.22 -5.88
CA PHE A 219 -9.73 19.83 -6.01
C PHE A 219 -10.87 19.50 -5.06
N TYR A 220 -10.75 19.90 -3.79
CA TYR A 220 -11.78 19.64 -2.78
C TYR A 220 -12.96 20.61 -2.82
N ALA A 221 -12.83 21.79 -3.45
CA ALA A 221 -13.93 22.70 -3.72
C ALA A 221 -14.85 22.19 -4.84
N ASP A 222 -14.34 21.39 -5.75
CA ASP A 222 -15.10 20.82 -6.86
C ASP A 222 -16.11 19.77 -6.39
N ALA A 223 -17.39 19.93 -6.78
CA ALA A 223 -18.46 19.04 -6.33
C ALA A 223 -18.36 17.63 -6.92
N GLU A 224 -17.89 17.50 -8.18
CA GLU A 224 -17.70 16.21 -8.83
C GLU A 224 -16.57 15.42 -8.16
N ASN A 225 -15.47 16.08 -7.82
CA ASN A 225 -14.37 15.45 -7.12
C ASN A 225 -14.77 14.98 -5.70
N ARG A 226 -15.55 15.80 -4.97
CA ARG A 226 -16.07 15.39 -3.66
C ARG A 226 -16.94 14.14 -3.74
N GLU A 227 -17.81 14.04 -4.74
CA GLU A 227 -18.63 12.83 -4.90
C GLU A 227 -17.76 11.60 -5.22
N LYS A 228 -16.76 11.73 -6.09
CA LYS A 228 -15.81 10.65 -6.39
C LYS A 228 -15.00 10.20 -5.17
N ILE A 229 -14.60 11.14 -4.30
CA ILE A 229 -13.96 10.80 -3.03
C ILE A 229 -14.90 9.95 -2.17
N ARG A 230 -16.17 10.35 -2.03
CA ARG A 230 -17.15 9.59 -1.26
C ARG A 230 -17.42 8.20 -1.84
N GLU A 231 -17.50 8.09 -3.15
CA GLU A 231 -17.65 6.80 -3.85
C GLU A 231 -16.44 5.91 -3.59
N ARG A 232 -15.25 6.48 -3.64
CA ARG A 232 -14.01 5.78 -3.36
C ARG A 232 -13.93 5.31 -1.91
N GLU A 233 -14.27 6.15 -0.96
CA GLU A 233 -14.32 5.80 0.47
C GLU A 233 -15.32 4.66 0.72
N ARG A 234 -16.52 4.74 0.15
CA ARG A 234 -17.51 3.65 0.21
C ARG A 234 -16.94 2.34 -0.33
N PHE A 235 -16.36 2.38 -1.53
CA PHE A 235 -15.74 1.19 -2.12
C PHE A 235 -14.66 0.58 -1.22
N VAL A 236 -13.78 1.39 -0.63
CA VAL A 236 -12.72 0.90 0.27
C VAL A 236 -13.30 0.27 1.53
N ILE A 237 -14.35 0.86 2.10
CA ILE A 237 -15.05 0.33 3.28
C ILE A 237 -15.70 -1.02 2.94
N ASP A 238 -16.47 -1.10 1.85
CA ASP A 238 -17.16 -2.32 1.41
C ASP A 238 -16.15 -3.43 1.14
N TYR A 239 -15.07 -3.13 0.43
CA TYR A 239 -13.98 -4.09 0.18
C TYR A 239 -13.35 -4.62 1.48
N GLN A 240 -13.12 -3.75 2.48
CA GLN A 240 -12.57 -4.16 3.78
C GLN A 240 -13.57 -5.04 4.56
N LEU A 241 -14.86 -4.73 4.51
CA LEU A 241 -15.90 -5.54 5.12
C LEU A 241 -15.98 -6.93 4.51
N ASP A 242 -15.95 -7.03 3.17
CA ASP A 242 -15.96 -8.29 2.44
C ASP A 242 -14.73 -9.15 2.78
N MET A 243 -13.55 -8.52 2.80
CA MET A 243 -12.30 -9.22 3.17
C MET A 243 -12.32 -9.71 4.61
N ASN A 244 -12.83 -8.91 5.56
CA ASN A 244 -12.93 -9.30 6.97
C ASN A 244 -13.96 -10.43 7.15
N THR A 245 -15.08 -10.36 6.45
CA THR A 245 -16.11 -11.40 6.46
C THR A 245 -15.58 -12.72 5.90
N SER A 246 -14.90 -12.67 4.75
CA SER A 246 -14.29 -13.85 4.14
C SER A 246 -13.22 -14.48 5.03
N ARG A 247 -12.42 -13.64 5.70
CA ARG A 247 -11.40 -14.11 6.66
C ARG A 247 -12.04 -14.75 7.90
N ALA A 248 -13.10 -14.16 8.43
CA ALA A 248 -13.83 -14.70 9.58
C ALA A 248 -14.45 -16.06 9.21
N LYS A 249 -15.08 -16.16 8.03
CA LYS A 249 -15.65 -17.39 7.49
C LYS A 249 -14.58 -18.48 7.34
N GLY A 250 -13.48 -18.19 6.66
CA GLY A 250 -12.38 -19.16 6.48
C GLY A 250 -11.74 -19.62 7.81
N LYS A 251 -11.72 -18.74 8.84
CA LYS A 251 -11.26 -19.14 10.18
C LYS A 251 -12.22 -20.12 10.86
N ILE A 252 -13.52 -19.95 10.67
CA ILE A 252 -14.54 -20.87 11.21
C ILE A 252 -14.46 -22.20 10.45
N GLU A 253 -14.43 -22.17 9.13
CA GLU A 253 -14.28 -23.37 8.28
C GLU A 253 -13.03 -24.16 8.64
N GLY A 254 -11.86 -23.51 8.76
CA GLY A 254 -10.62 -24.18 9.17
C GLY A 254 -10.65 -24.75 10.58
N LYS A 255 -11.44 -24.16 11.52
CA LYS A 255 -11.65 -24.75 12.84
C LYS A 255 -12.53 -26.01 12.77
N ILE A 256 -13.56 -26.00 11.93
CA ILE A 256 -14.46 -27.12 11.70
C ILE A 256 -13.68 -28.29 11.11
N GLU A 257 -12.96 -28.06 10.02
CA GLU A 257 -12.11 -29.09 9.37
C GLU A 257 -11.09 -29.67 10.35
N GLY A 258 -10.33 -28.80 11.02
CA GLY A 258 -9.31 -29.24 11.98
C GLY A 258 -9.88 -30.05 13.16
N LYS A 259 -11.14 -29.80 13.59
CA LYS A 259 -11.83 -30.61 14.58
C LYS A 259 -12.26 -31.97 14.04
N ALA A 260 -12.86 -32.00 12.86
CA ALA A 260 -13.24 -33.23 12.21
C ALA A 260 -12.03 -34.15 11.98
N ASP A 261 -10.92 -33.60 11.48
CA ASP A 261 -9.65 -34.31 11.32
C ASP A 261 -9.11 -34.85 12.66
N SER A 262 -9.20 -34.04 13.72
CA SER A 262 -8.78 -34.47 15.05
C SER A 262 -9.62 -35.64 15.58
N ILE A 263 -10.92 -35.60 15.39
CA ILE A 263 -11.83 -36.71 15.77
C ILE A 263 -11.45 -37.99 14.99
N ILE A 264 -11.29 -37.88 13.68
CA ILE A 264 -10.87 -38.99 12.82
C ILE A 264 -9.53 -39.56 13.30
N PHE A 265 -8.57 -38.71 13.63
CA PHE A 265 -7.26 -39.11 14.15
C PHE A 265 -7.39 -39.88 15.47
N ILE A 266 -8.19 -39.36 16.44
CA ILE A 266 -8.42 -40.00 17.74
C ILE A 266 -9.04 -41.38 17.53
N LEU A 267 -10.12 -41.49 16.74
CA LEU A 267 -10.78 -42.73 16.44
C LEU A 267 -9.87 -43.76 15.73
N THR A 268 -9.02 -43.25 14.79
CA THR A 268 -8.04 -44.14 14.11
C THR A 268 -6.98 -44.66 15.08
N ARG A 269 -6.55 -43.86 16.02
CA ARG A 269 -5.59 -44.28 17.05
C ARG A 269 -6.18 -45.32 18.01
N ARG A 270 -7.48 -45.20 18.32
CA ARG A 270 -8.18 -46.11 19.26
C ARG A 270 -8.62 -47.40 18.61
N PHE A 271 -9.13 -47.33 17.40
CA PHE A 271 -9.82 -48.44 16.72
C PHE A 271 -9.11 -48.93 15.45
N GLN A 272 -7.96 -48.38 15.10
CA GLN A 272 -7.11 -48.68 13.95
C GLN A 272 -7.73 -48.31 12.59
N VAL A 273 -8.98 -48.68 12.31
CA VAL A 273 -9.65 -48.36 11.04
C VAL A 273 -10.98 -47.68 11.34
N VAL A 274 -11.18 -46.48 10.77
CA VAL A 274 -12.46 -45.75 10.82
C VAL A 274 -13.16 -45.90 9.48
N PRO A 275 -14.40 -46.36 9.43
CA PRO A 275 -15.17 -46.52 8.20
C PRO A 275 -15.28 -45.17 7.44
N VAL A 276 -15.15 -45.22 6.12
CA VAL A 276 -15.23 -44.03 5.25
C VAL A 276 -16.56 -43.28 5.43
N ALA A 277 -17.65 -43.98 5.73
CA ALA A 277 -18.95 -43.39 6.01
C ALA A 277 -18.90 -42.43 7.24
N ILE A 278 -18.23 -42.85 8.32
CA ILE A 278 -18.04 -42.03 9.53
C ILE A 278 -17.17 -40.82 9.21
N GLN A 279 -16.04 -40.99 8.47
CA GLN A 279 -15.17 -39.89 8.07
C GLN A 279 -15.93 -38.88 7.23
N ASN A 280 -16.66 -39.30 6.21
CA ASN A 280 -17.42 -38.39 5.36
C ASN A 280 -18.51 -37.62 6.12
N THR A 281 -19.19 -38.28 7.07
CA THR A 281 -20.18 -37.61 7.92
C THR A 281 -19.51 -36.54 8.77
N LEU A 282 -18.40 -36.86 9.44
CA LEU A 282 -17.63 -35.86 10.26
C LEU A 282 -17.18 -34.67 9.44
N LEU A 283 -16.64 -34.89 8.24
CA LEU A 283 -16.20 -33.84 7.32
C LEU A 283 -17.33 -32.97 6.75
N SER A 284 -18.57 -33.48 6.77
CA SER A 284 -19.77 -32.75 6.34
C SER A 284 -20.40 -31.90 7.45
N LEU A 285 -20.04 -32.11 8.70
CA LEU A 285 -20.57 -31.34 9.82
C LEU A 285 -20.04 -29.90 9.80
N THR A 286 -20.93 -28.94 10.07
CA THR A 286 -20.62 -27.50 10.10
C THR A 286 -20.83 -26.89 11.49
N ASP A 287 -21.36 -27.61 12.42
CA ASP A 287 -21.64 -27.18 13.79
C ASP A 287 -20.43 -27.48 14.70
N LEU A 288 -19.82 -26.43 15.21
CA LEU A 288 -18.67 -26.54 16.13
C LEU A 288 -19.03 -27.15 17.49
N ASP A 289 -20.24 -26.93 17.98
CA ASP A 289 -20.67 -27.47 19.28
C ASP A 289 -20.94 -28.96 19.17
N GLN A 290 -21.55 -29.42 18.05
CA GLN A 290 -21.67 -30.78 17.73
C GLN A 290 -20.32 -31.48 17.60
N LEU A 291 -19.36 -30.87 16.90
CA LEU A 291 -18.01 -31.40 16.78
C LEU A 291 -17.27 -31.43 18.12
N ASN A 292 -17.50 -30.46 19.01
CA ASN A 292 -16.93 -30.48 20.37
C ASN A 292 -17.45 -31.70 21.15
N HIS A 293 -18.77 -31.95 21.13
CA HIS A 293 -19.36 -33.09 21.80
C HIS A 293 -18.86 -34.42 21.23
N LEU A 294 -18.79 -34.52 19.90
CA LEU A 294 -18.27 -35.73 19.24
C LEU A 294 -16.76 -35.93 19.53
N MET A 295 -16.01 -34.88 19.74
CA MET A 295 -14.59 -34.97 20.13
C MET A 295 -14.44 -35.60 21.53
N GLU A 296 -15.24 -35.16 22.51
CA GLU A 296 -15.28 -35.76 23.84
C GLU A 296 -15.69 -37.23 23.76
N LEU A 297 -16.76 -37.55 23.00
CA LEU A 297 -17.20 -38.91 22.80
C LEU A 297 -16.13 -39.78 22.11
N ALA A 298 -15.34 -39.21 21.19
CA ALA A 298 -14.24 -39.95 20.55
C ALA A 298 -13.14 -40.39 21.52
N TYR A 299 -12.99 -39.73 22.65
CA TYR A 299 -12.09 -40.19 23.74
C TYR A 299 -12.70 -41.26 24.58
N ASP A 300 -14.03 -41.23 24.82
CA ASP A 300 -14.67 -42.05 25.88
C ASP A 300 -15.39 -43.27 25.33
N CYS A 301 -15.90 -43.26 24.07
CA CYS A 301 -16.68 -44.37 23.50
C CYS A 301 -15.95 -45.71 23.55
N GLN A 302 -16.69 -46.81 23.77
CA GLN A 302 -16.09 -48.15 23.89
C GLN A 302 -16.01 -48.86 22.51
N SER A 303 -16.75 -48.38 21.50
CA SER A 303 -16.77 -48.94 20.15
C SER A 303 -17.07 -47.88 19.09
N LEU A 304 -16.74 -48.17 17.82
CA LEU A 304 -17.13 -47.34 16.67
C LEU A 304 -18.65 -47.32 16.43
N ASP A 305 -19.36 -48.37 16.82
CA ASP A 305 -20.82 -48.43 16.68
C ASP A 305 -21.52 -47.48 17.67
N GLU A 306 -21.00 -47.37 18.87
CA GLU A 306 -21.44 -46.38 19.86
C GLU A 306 -21.20 -44.96 19.34
N PHE A 307 -20.02 -44.66 18.82
CA PHE A 307 -19.71 -43.35 18.22
C PHE A 307 -20.61 -43.07 17.00
N ALA A 308 -20.80 -44.05 16.11
CA ALA A 308 -21.67 -43.90 14.92
C ALA A 308 -23.14 -43.66 15.25
N SER A 309 -23.61 -44.15 16.40
CA SER A 309 -24.97 -43.90 16.88
C SER A 309 -25.18 -42.44 17.31
N ALA A 310 -24.17 -41.77 17.78
CA ALA A 310 -24.20 -40.36 18.16
C ALA A 310 -24.02 -39.39 16.95
N LEU A 311 -23.60 -39.91 15.80
CA LEU A 311 -23.50 -39.15 14.54
C LEU A 311 -24.85 -38.96 13.84
N ARG A 312 -25.90 -39.70 14.26
CA ARG A 312 -27.24 -39.62 13.71
C ARG A 312 -28.05 -38.55 14.40
#